data_2e43063a224a719dd5dc5e328a033efc
#
_entry.id   2e43063a224a719dd5dc5e328a033efc
#
_cell.length_a   1.000
_cell.length_b   1.000
_cell.length_c   1.000
_cell.angle_alpha   90.00
_cell.angle_beta   90.00
_cell.angle_gamma   90.00
#
_symmetry.space_group_name_H-M   'P 1'
#
loop_
_entity.id
_entity.type
_entity.pdbx_description
1 polymer ?
#
loop_
_entity_poly.entity_id
_entity_poly.type
_entity_poly.pdbx_seq_one_letter_code
_entity_poly.pdbx_strand_id
1 'polypeptide(L)'
;MQPEILVLDEPAAGLDPETKHEIFELLCRIREKRNNAIVLVSHHMEDVAQFANRVWVMYKGKIAMDGTPEEVYSRVEELEEMNIGIPQITHLTYSLIKEGVPLPRPAISVKEAEKMLAEILKEEKPL
;
A
#
# COMPACT_ATOMS: atom_id res chain seq x y z
N MET A 1 22.42 21.13 -6.68
CA MET A 1 21.02 21.58 -6.84
C MET A 1 20.11 20.70 -6.00
N GLN A 2 19.21 21.32 -5.24
CA GLN A 2 18.26 20.57 -4.42
C GLN A 2 16.87 20.66 -5.05
N PRO A 3 16.41 19.60 -5.74
CA PRO A 3 15.11 19.64 -6.38
C PRO A 3 13.99 19.66 -5.35
N GLU A 4 12.92 20.38 -5.63
CA GLU A 4 11.72 20.41 -4.79
C GLU A 4 10.89 19.15 -4.96
N ILE A 5 10.96 18.56 -6.15
CA ILE A 5 10.27 17.31 -6.49
C ILE A 5 11.27 16.31 -7.01
N LEU A 6 11.30 15.14 -6.42
CA LEU A 6 12.14 14.03 -6.85
C LEU A 6 11.25 12.95 -7.43
N VAL A 7 11.49 12.59 -8.70
CA VAL A 7 10.74 11.52 -9.37
C VAL A 7 11.64 10.32 -9.56
N LEU A 8 11.21 9.17 -9.05
CA LEU A 8 11.98 7.93 -9.12
C LEU A 8 11.14 6.83 -9.78
N ASP A 9 11.71 6.18 -10.78
CA ASP A 9 11.07 5.09 -11.48
C ASP A 9 11.69 3.76 -11.04
N GLU A 10 10.90 2.94 -10.35
CA GLU A 10 11.32 1.64 -9.83
C GLU A 10 12.68 1.67 -9.12
N PRO A 11 12.87 2.54 -8.11
CA PRO A 11 14.20 2.74 -7.51
C PRO A 11 14.75 1.53 -6.76
N ALA A 12 13.90 0.59 -6.38
CA ALA A 12 14.29 -0.59 -5.62
C ALA A 12 14.17 -1.89 -6.44
N ALA A 13 14.00 -1.78 -7.77
CA ALA A 13 13.87 -2.96 -8.62
C ALA A 13 15.12 -3.82 -8.57
N GLY A 14 14.95 -5.13 -8.41
CA GLY A 14 16.06 -6.07 -8.38
C GLY A 14 16.82 -6.17 -7.07
N LEU A 15 16.42 -5.40 -6.06
CA LEU A 15 17.08 -5.43 -4.75
C LEU A 15 16.42 -6.47 -3.84
N ASP A 16 17.21 -7.02 -2.90
CA ASP A 16 16.67 -7.90 -1.87
C ASP A 16 15.76 -7.11 -0.91
N PRO A 17 14.87 -7.77 -0.17
CA PRO A 17 13.91 -7.07 0.70
C PRO A 17 14.54 -6.16 1.74
N GLU A 18 15.66 -6.55 2.32
CA GLU A 18 16.35 -5.75 3.33
C GLU A 18 16.92 -4.46 2.75
N THR A 19 17.62 -4.56 1.62
CA THR A 19 18.19 -3.40 0.93
C THR A 19 17.08 -2.48 0.43
N LYS A 20 16.00 -3.05 -0.10
CA LYS A 20 14.83 -2.30 -0.53
C LYS A 20 14.25 -1.47 0.62
N HIS A 21 14.10 -2.07 1.79
CA HIS A 21 13.59 -1.39 2.98
C HIS A 21 14.48 -0.22 3.38
N GLU A 22 15.80 -0.41 3.34
CA GLU A 22 16.77 0.64 3.64
C GLU A 22 16.67 1.82 2.68
N ILE A 23 16.49 1.55 1.39
CA ILE A 23 16.31 2.58 0.36
C ILE A 23 15.04 3.40 0.63
N PHE A 24 13.93 2.75 0.91
CA PHE A 24 12.68 3.44 1.19
C PHE A 24 12.73 4.25 2.47
N GLU A 25 13.39 3.75 3.51
CA GLU A 25 13.59 4.51 4.74
C GLU A 25 14.44 5.76 4.49
N LEU A 26 15.48 5.63 3.67
CA LEU A 26 16.31 6.77 3.29
C LEU A 26 15.49 7.83 2.55
N LEU A 27 14.65 7.42 1.62
CA LEU A 27 13.77 8.33 0.89
C LEU A 27 12.80 9.05 1.82
N CYS A 28 12.24 8.36 2.79
CA CYS A 28 11.36 8.97 3.80
C CYS A 28 12.10 10.02 4.62
N ARG A 29 13.34 9.74 5.03
CA ARG A 29 14.17 10.70 5.78
C ARG A 29 14.51 11.92 4.94
N ILE A 30 14.82 11.75 3.66
CA ILE A 30 15.10 12.87 2.75
C ILE A 30 13.87 13.76 2.64
N ARG A 31 12.70 13.15 2.46
CA ARG A 31 11.44 13.90 2.37
C ARG A 31 11.19 14.74 3.61
N GLU A 32 11.37 14.16 4.79
CA GLU A 32 11.15 14.86 6.06
C GLU A 32 12.13 15.99 6.29
N LYS A 33 13.42 15.74 6.02
CA LYS A 33 14.47 16.75 6.27
C LYS A 33 14.44 17.93 5.31
N ARG A 34 14.10 17.68 4.05
CA ARG A 34 14.17 18.69 2.99
C ARG A 34 12.82 19.24 2.58
N ASN A 35 11.74 18.72 3.16
CA ASN A 35 10.38 19.08 2.79
C ASN A 35 10.14 18.92 1.28
N ASN A 36 10.73 17.89 0.68
CA ASN A 36 10.59 17.59 -0.74
C ASN A 36 9.37 16.72 -0.97
N ALA A 37 8.78 16.85 -2.16
CA ALA A 37 7.83 15.86 -2.64
C ALA A 37 8.60 14.77 -3.37
N ILE A 38 8.31 13.51 -3.06
CA ILE A 38 8.89 12.36 -3.75
C ILE A 38 7.78 11.65 -4.50
N VAL A 39 7.94 11.53 -5.81
CA VAL A 39 7.03 10.78 -6.66
C VAL A 39 7.71 9.46 -7.02
N LEU A 40 7.06 8.36 -6.66
CA LEU A 40 7.58 7.03 -6.87
C LEU A 40 6.72 6.31 -7.90
N VAL A 41 7.34 5.85 -8.98
CA VAL A 41 6.65 5.02 -9.97
C VAL A 41 7.00 3.57 -9.67
N SER A 42 6.01 2.76 -9.34
CA SER A 42 6.23 1.36 -8.99
C SER A 42 5.01 0.51 -9.33
N HIS A 43 5.26 -0.76 -9.64
CA HIS A 43 4.20 -1.76 -9.75
C HIS A 43 4.32 -2.83 -8.64
N HIS A 44 5.11 -2.56 -7.61
CA HIS A 44 5.19 -3.40 -6.41
C HIS A 44 4.22 -2.87 -5.37
N MET A 45 3.06 -3.48 -5.28
CA MET A 45 1.94 -2.96 -4.50
C MET A 45 2.21 -2.95 -3.00
N GLU A 46 2.99 -3.91 -2.50
CA GLU A 46 3.39 -3.96 -1.09
C GLU A 46 4.23 -2.74 -0.71
N ASP A 47 5.14 -2.33 -1.58
CA ASP A 47 5.99 -1.16 -1.34
C ASP A 47 5.16 0.12 -1.34
N VAL A 48 4.25 0.25 -2.30
CA VAL A 48 3.35 1.40 -2.38
C VAL A 48 2.49 1.49 -1.13
N ALA A 49 1.90 0.36 -0.70
CA ALA A 49 1.05 0.32 0.49
C ALA A 49 1.81 0.70 1.77
N GLN A 50 3.08 0.31 1.86
CA GLN A 50 3.88 0.55 3.07
C GLN A 50 4.45 1.97 3.15
N PHE A 51 4.92 2.52 2.05
CA PHE A 51 5.71 3.76 2.07
C PHE A 51 5.01 4.99 1.50
N ALA A 52 4.00 4.82 0.64
CA ALA A 52 3.31 5.96 0.07
C ALA A 52 2.27 6.54 1.03
N ASN A 53 2.10 7.85 1.02
CA ASN A 53 1.02 8.49 1.76
C ASN A 53 -0.11 8.95 0.83
N ARG A 54 0.13 8.93 -0.48
CA ARG A 54 -0.88 9.20 -1.49
C ARG A 54 -0.59 8.36 -2.72
N VAL A 55 -1.60 7.80 -3.31
CA VAL A 55 -1.47 6.90 -4.47
C VAL A 55 -2.30 7.42 -5.63
N TRP A 56 -1.66 7.52 -6.79
CA TRP A 56 -2.32 7.76 -8.05
C TRP A 56 -2.27 6.47 -8.87
N VAL A 57 -3.42 5.97 -9.24
CA VAL A 57 -3.50 4.81 -10.12
C VAL A 57 -3.67 5.29 -11.56
N MET A 58 -2.69 4.97 -12.39
CA MET A 58 -2.72 5.35 -13.82
C MET A 58 -3.32 4.20 -14.63
N TYR A 59 -4.27 4.55 -15.48
CA TYR A 59 -4.92 3.58 -16.35
C TYR A 59 -5.31 4.25 -17.67
N LYS A 60 -4.87 3.67 -18.77
CA LYS A 60 -5.15 4.19 -20.11
C LYS A 60 -4.81 5.68 -20.28
N GLY A 61 -3.66 6.08 -19.73
CA GLY A 61 -3.17 7.46 -19.85
C GLY A 61 -3.84 8.49 -18.95
N LYS A 62 -4.67 8.04 -18.00
CA LYS A 62 -5.38 8.94 -17.09
C LYS A 62 -5.20 8.49 -15.64
N ILE A 63 -5.40 9.41 -14.72
CA ILE A 63 -5.46 9.08 -13.30
C ILE A 63 -6.85 8.51 -13.02
N ALA A 64 -6.91 7.19 -12.81
CA ALA A 64 -8.17 6.49 -12.55
C ALA A 64 -8.59 6.57 -11.08
N MET A 65 -7.63 6.64 -10.17
CA MET A 65 -7.87 6.76 -8.73
C MET A 65 -6.83 7.66 -8.11
N ASP A 66 -7.23 8.36 -7.05
CA ASP A 66 -6.36 9.23 -6.26
C ASP A 66 -6.84 9.17 -4.81
N GLY A 67 -5.95 8.81 -3.90
CA GLY A 67 -6.28 8.72 -2.49
C GLY A 67 -5.14 8.15 -1.67
N THR A 68 -5.42 7.88 -0.40
CA THR A 68 -4.48 7.19 0.47
C THR A 68 -4.36 5.73 0.04
N PRO A 69 -3.30 5.01 0.45
CA PRO A 69 -3.22 3.58 0.18
C PRO A 69 -4.43 2.81 0.67
N GLU A 70 -4.96 3.14 1.84
CA GLU A 70 -6.16 2.50 2.39
C GLU A 70 -7.38 2.70 1.49
N GLU A 71 -7.58 3.92 1.02
CA GLU A 71 -8.70 4.25 0.13
C GLU A 71 -8.59 3.53 -1.21
N VAL A 72 -7.42 3.56 -1.81
CA VAL A 72 -7.18 2.96 -3.13
C VAL A 72 -7.29 1.44 -3.07
N TYR A 73 -6.60 0.80 -2.14
CA TYR A 73 -6.59 -0.66 -2.07
C TYR A 73 -7.86 -1.27 -1.48
N SER A 74 -8.73 -0.47 -0.89
CA SER A 74 -10.07 -0.93 -0.50
C SER A 74 -10.97 -1.15 -1.71
N ARG A 75 -10.65 -0.53 -2.84
CA ARG A 75 -11.42 -0.66 -4.08
C ARG A 75 -10.89 -1.84 -4.92
N VAL A 76 -10.90 -3.02 -4.31
CA VAL A 76 -10.30 -4.24 -4.86
C VAL A 76 -10.90 -4.62 -6.21
N GLU A 77 -12.23 -4.60 -6.33
CA GLU A 77 -12.90 -5.01 -7.57
C GLU A 77 -12.54 -4.12 -8.76
N GLU A 78 -12.47 -2.80 -8.52
CA GLU A 78 -12.10 -1.84 -9.55
C GLU A 78 -10.65 -2.02 -10.00
N LEU A 79 -9.75 -2.28 -9.05
CA LEU A 79 -8.34 -2.54 -9.35
C LEU A 79 -8.17 -3.84 -10.15
N GLU A 80 -8.91 -4.87 -9.80
CA GLU A 80 -8.89 -6.14 -10.53
C GLU A 80 -9.40 -5.98 -11.95
N GLU A 81 -10.45 -5.19 -12.16
CA GLU A 81 -10.97 -4.90 -13.50
C GLU A 81 -9.95 -4.19 -14.38
N MET A 82 -9.11 -3.37 -13.78
CA MET A 82 -8.02 -2.68 -14.49
C MET A 82 -6.74 -3.52 -14.61
N ASN A 83 -6.75 -4.76 -14.12
CA ASN A 83 -5.58 -5.62 -14.05
C ASN A 83 -4.42 -5.02 -13.25
N ILE A 84 -4.74 -4.22 -12.25
CA ILE A 84 -3.75 -3.64 -11.34
C ILE A 84 -3.67 -4.52 -10.11
N GLY A 85 -2.45 -4.89 -9.73
CA GLY A 85 -2.23 -5.75 -8.57
C GLY A 85 -2.56 -5.06 -7.27
N ILE A 86 -2.83 -5.87 -6.25
CA ILE A 86 -3.04 -5.41 -4.88
C ILE A 86 -2.10 -6.20 -3.97
N PRO A 87 -1.78 -5.67 -2.77
CA PRO A 87 -0.99 -6.45 -1.82
C PRO A 87 -1.66 -7.77 -1.49
N GLN A 88 -0.87 -8.82 -1.28
CA GLN A 88 -1.41 -10.14 -0.98
C GLN A 88 -2.31 -10.15 0.25
N ILE A 89 -1.91 -9.41 1.30
CA ILE A 89 -2.70 -9.32 2.52
C ILE A 89 -4.04 -8.61 2.28
N THR A 90 -4.07 -7.67 1.35
CA THR A 90 -5.30 -6.97 0.97
C THR A 90 -6.26 -7.96 0.32
N HIS A 91 -5.76 -8.77 -0.60
CA HIS A 91 -6.56 -9.79 -1.28
C HIS A 91 -7.10 -10.82 -0.28
N LEU A 92 -6.26 -11.27 0.64
CA LEU A 92 -6.67 -12.24 1.65
C LEU A 92 -7.78 -11.69 2.54
N THR A 93 -7.58 -10.49 3.10
CA THR A 93 -8.57 -9.89 4.00
C THR A 93 -9.86 -9.54 3.27
N TYR A 94 -9.78 -9.11 2.03
CA TYR A 94 -10.95 -8.89 1.19
C TYR A 94 -11.74 -10.19 0.99
N SER A 95 -11.05 -11.28 0.71
CA SER A 95 -11.69 -12.59 0.56
C SER A 95 -12.38 -13.04 1.85
N LEU A 96 -11.75 -12.79 3.01
CA LEU A 96 -12.34 -13.11 4.31
C LEU A 96 -13.62 -12.31 4.54
N ILE A 97 -13.62 -11.04 4.17
CA ILE A 97 -14.82 -10.19 4.27
C ILE A 97 -15.96 -10.77 3.42
N LYS A 98 -15.67 -11.21 2.22
CA LYS A 98 -16.67 -11.84 1.34
C LYS A 98 -17.24 -13.13 1.94
N GLU A 99 -16.43 -13.86 2.70
CA GLU A 99 -16.87 -15.09 3.37
C GLU A 99 -17.59 -14.83 4.70
N GLY A 100 -17.78 -13.58 5.07
CA GLY A 100 -18.55 -13.20 6.24
C GLY A 100 -17.74 -12.83 7.48
N VAL A 101 -16.41 -12.78 7.39
CA VAL A 101 -15.59 -12.33 8.52
C VAL A 101 -15.79 -10.84 8.73
N PRO A 102 -16.12 -10.40 9.97
CA PRO A 102 -16.49 -9.00 10.22
C PRO A 102 -15.29 -8.05 10.34
N LEU A 103 -14.46 -8.02 9.33
CA LEU A 103 -13.37 -7.04 9.23
C LEU A 103 -13.94 -5.69 8.76
N PRO A 104 -13.45 -4.57 9.30
CA PRO A 104 -13.98 -3.25 8.92
C PRO A 104 -13.64 -2.85 7.49
N ARG A 105 -12.50 -3.32 6.98
CA ARG A 105 -12.04 -3.06 5.62
C ARG A 105 -10.90 -4.02 5.26
N PRO A 106 -10.53 -4.14 3.98
CA PRO A 106 -9.33 -4.90 3.62
C PRO A 106 -8.09 -4.26 4.24
N ALA A 107 -7.17 -5.08 4.73
CA ALA A 107 -5.92 -4.61 5.30
C ALA A 107 -4.92 -4.30 4.20
N ILE A 108 -4.03 -3.34 4.42
CA ILE A 108 -2.97 -3.01 3.47
C ILE A 108 -1.58 -3.47 3.94
N SER A 109 -1.49 -3.96 5.18
CA SER A 109 -0.26 -4.51 5.72
C SER A 109 -0.57 -5.71 6.62
N VAL A 110 0.43 -6.56 6.80
CA VAL A 110 0.30 -7.73 7.68
C VAL A 110 0.04 -7.29 9.12
N LYS A 111 0.72 -6.22 9.58
CA LYS A 111 0.49 -5.67 10.93
C LYS A 111 -0.94 -5.23 11.14
N GLU A 112 -1.51 -4.55 10.17
CA GLU A 112 -2.89 -4.09 10.22
C GLU A 112 -3.86 -5.27 10.28
N ALA A 113 -3.63 -6.28 9.42
CA ALA A 113 -4.44 -7.50 9.41
C ALA A 113 -4.37 -8.23 10.75
N GLU A 114 -3.17 -8.32 11.32
CA GLU A 114 -2.97 -8.97 12.61
C GLU A 114 -3.78 -8.28 13.70
N LYS A 115 -3.76 -6.95 13.76
CA LYS A 115 -4.55 -6.18 14.73
C LYS A 115 -6.03 -6.39 14.56
N MET A 116 -6.53 -6.33 13.33
CA MET A 116 -7.95 -6.50 13.02
C MET A 116 -8.45 -7.89 13.40
N LEU A 117 -7.68 -8.92 13.05
CA LEU A 117 -8.04 -10.30 13.36
C LEU A 117 -7.96 -10.59 14.85
N ALA A 118 -6.98 -10.02 15.55
CA ALA A 118 -6.86 -10.17 16.99
C ALA A 118 -8.07 -9.62 17.73
N GLU A 119 -8.60 -8.48 17.28
CA GLU A 119 -9.80 -7.88 17.85
C GLU A 119 -11.03 -8.76 17.66
N ILE A 120 -11.19 -9.36 16.48
CA ILE A 120 -12.28 -10.28 16.20
C ILE A 120 -12.19 -11.52 17.09
N LEU A 121 -10.99 -12.08 17.21
CA LEU A 121 -10.78 -13.27 18.04
C LEU A 121 -11.03 -13.01 19.51
N LYS A 122 -10.76 -11.79 19.98
CA LYS A 122 -11.06 -11.40 21.36
C LYS A 122 -12.56 -11.33 21.62
N GLU A 123 -13.32 -10.78 20.66
CA GLU A 123 -14.77 -10.65 20.79
C GLU A 123 -15.48 -12.00 20.72
N GLU A 124 -14.97 -12.94 19.95
CA GLU A 124 -15.55 -14.27 19.79
C GLU A 124 -15.05 -15.29 20.81
N LYS A 125 -14.16 -14.91 21.70
CA LYS A 125 -13.57 -15.82 22.66
C LYS A 125 -14.62 -16.31 23.63
N PRO A 126 -14.91 -17.61 23.67
CA PRO A 126 -15.87 -18.14 24.63
C PRO A 126 -15.36 -17.98 26.05
N LEU A 127 -16.25 -17.75 26.95
CA LEU A 127 -15.96 -17.62 28.37
C LEU A 127 -15.44 -18.91 28.97
#